data_49658b1d8820a690a416a50ecf18f078
#
_entry.id   49658b1d8820a690a416a50ecf18f078
#
_cell.length_a   1.000
_cell.length_b   1.000
_cell.length_c   1.000
_cell.angle_alpha   90.00
_cell.angle_beta   90.00
_cell.angle_gamma   90.00
#
_symmetry.space_group_name_H-M   'P 1'
#
loop_
_entity.id
_entity.type
_entity.pdbx_description
1 polymer ?
#
loop_
_entity_poly.entity_id
_entity_poly.type
_entity_poly.pdbx_seq_one_letter_code
_entity_poly.pdbx_strand_id
1 'polypeptide(L)'
;MTSVDASGNILVAMAKDLKANSVTVGATGAQTQLSSTGANQLQIGSTGAKPITVNAATGVITGLSNTTWNGTATTGRAATEDQLQAVHDAAKATADAAVQYDTAGGVVNKDSVTLAGTTGTDVTKNTDGTFTSMSGGTALNNVASAGSISDVNNAYKAVNAGDLNNQVAGLTSKGLKFTANNGTVHTAALGSTISVKGAA
;
A
#
# COMPACT_ATOMS: atom_id res chain seq x y z
N MET A 1 -41.59 -25.69 -41.62
CA MET A 1 -42.08 -26.35 -42.86
C MET A 1 -41.17 -27.52 -43.15
N THR A 2 -41.67 -28.70 -43.35
CA THR A 2 -40.87 -29.87 -43.72
C THR A 2 -41.19 -30.24 -45.17
N SER A 3 -40.17 -30.54 -45.95
CA SER A 3 -40.32 -31.05 -47.32
C SER A 3 -39.36 -32.23 -47.52
N VAL A 4 -39.61 -33.04 -48.54
CA VAL A 4 -38.75 -34.16 -48.94
C VAL A 4 -38.08 -33.77 -50.25
N ASP A 5 -36.78 -33.93 -50.37
CA ASP A 5 -36.07 -33.70 -51.61
C ASP A 5 -36.21 -34.87 -52.59
N ALA A 6 -35.71 -34.71 -53.79
CA ALA A 6 -35.79 -35.73 -54.82
C ALA A 6 -35.03 -37.04 -54.50
N SER A 7 -34.16 -37.03 -53.46
CA SER A 7 -33.42 -38.15 -52.95
C SER A 7 -34.01 -38.81 -51.72
N GLY A 8 -35.21 -38.34 -51.29
CA GLY A 8 -35.90 -38.84 -50.14
C GLY A 8 -35.46 -38.28 -48.78
N ASN A 9 -34.58 -37.26 -48.73
CA ASN A 9 -34.18 -36.64 -47.51
C ASN A 9 -35.25 -35.65 -47.00
N ILE A 10 -35.49 -35.66 -45.70
CA ILE A 10 -36.38 -34.70 -45.05
C ILE A 10 -35.65 -33.38 -44.86
N LEU A 11 -36.13 -32.33 -45.50
CA LEU A 11 -35.65 -30.96 -45.34
C LEU A 11 -36.55 -30.28 -44.30
N VAL A 12 -35.93 -29.83 -43.20
CA VAL A 12 -36.59 -29.04 -42.16
C VAL A 12 -36.13 -27.58 -42.27
N ALA A 13 -37.02 -26.74 -42.82
CA ALA A 13 -36.80 -25.30 -42.81
C ALA A 13 -37.28 -24.73 -41.48
N MET A 14 -36.36 -24.16 -40.70
CA MET A 14 -36.67 -23.45 -39.47
C MET A 14 -37.17 -22.04 -39.79
N ALA A 15 -38.11 -21.53 -38.98
CA ALA A 15 -38.54 -20.14 -39.07
C ALA A 15 -37.36 -19.19 -38.82
N LYS A 16 -37.41 -18.02 -39.41
CA LYS A 16 -36.44 -16.96 -39.18
C LYS A 16 -36.27 -16.66 -37.68
N ASP A 17 -37.39 -16.71 -36.96
CA ASP A 17 -37.43 -16.50 -35.50
C ASP A 17 -37.81 -17.84 -34.85
N LEU A 18 -36.80 -18.58 -34.34
CA LEU A 18 -37.05 -19.82 -33.61
C LEU A 18 -37.46 -19.47 -32.19
N LYS A 19 -38.72 -19.80 -31.83
CA LYS A 19 -39.21 -19.73 -30.45
C LYS A 19 -39.07 -21.09 -29.79
N ALA A 20 -38.12 -21.26 -28.91
CA ALA A 20 -37.89 -22.48 -28.13
C ALA A 20 -37.70 -22.11 -26.66
N ASN A 21 -38.16 -22.94 -25.74
CA ASN A 21 -37.92 -22.77 -24.31
C ASN A 21 -36.47 -23.04 -23.95
N SER A 22 -35.80 -23.90 -24.69
CA SER A 22 -34.36 -24.16 -24.57
C SER A 22 -33.82 -24.76 -25.88
N VAL A 23 -32.51 -24.59 -26.08
CA VAL A 23 -31.77 -25.28 -27.16
C VAL A 23 -30.72 -26.13 -26.48
N THR A 24 -30.78 -27.47 -26.72
CA THR A 24 -29.77 -28.40 -26.21
C THR A 24 -28.90 -28.85 -27.37
N VAL A 25 -27.57 -28.68 -27.26
CA VAL A 25 -26.61 -29.04 -28.27
C VAL A 25 -25.58 -29.99 -27.68
N GLY A 26 -25.25 -31.06 -28.40
CA GLY A 26 -24.27 -32.07 -28.02
C GLY A 26 -24.86 -33.46 -27.90
N ALA A 27 -24.00 -34.50 -27.85
CA ALA A 27 -24.37 -35.88 -27.65
C ALA A 27 -24.82 -36.14 -26.21
N THR A 28 -25.60 -37.19 -26.00
CA THR A 28 -26.02 -37.60 -24.65
C THR A 28 -24.83 -37.76 -23.72
N GLY A 29 -24.84 -37.07 -22.59
CA GLY A 29 -23.76 -37.03 -21.61
C GLY A 29 -22.73 -35.88 -21.80
N ALA A 30 -22.79 -35.18 -22.96
CA ALA A 30 -21.91 -34.01 -23.24
C ALA A 30 -22.74 -32.85 -23.85
N GLN A 31 -23.85 -32.52 -23.21
CA GLN A 31 -24.80 -31.55 -23.72
C GLN A 31 -24.62 -30.17 -23.09
N THR A 32 -24.68 -29.12 -23.92
CA THR A 32 -24.85 -27.75 -23.47
C THR A 32 -26.27 -27.26 -23.72
N GLN A 33 -26.90 -26.73 -22.70
CA GLN A 33 -28.26 -26.18 -22.80
C GLN A 33 -28.17 -24.65 -22.76
N LEU A 34 -28.81 -23.98 -23.73
CA LEU A 34 -29.09 -22.57 -23.70
C LEU A 34 -30.58 -22.41 -23.37
N SER A 35 -30.89 -21.75 -22.30
CA SER A 35 -32.23 -21.53 -21.82
C SER A 35 -32.41 -20.14 -21.23
N SER A 36 -33.66 -19.74 -21.00
CA SER A 36 -33.96 -18.51 -20.27
C SER A 36 -34.69 -18.86 -19.00
N THR A 37 -34.25 -18.38 -17.86
CA THR A 37 -34.90 -18.49 -16.55
C THR A 37 -35.76 -17.30 -16.19
N GLY A 38 -35.71 -16.25 -17.01
CA GLY A 38 -36.47 -15.01 -16.86
C GLY A 38 -36.33 -14.12 -18.09
N ALA A 39 -37.06 -13.02 -18.13
CA ALA A 39 -36.95 -12.05 -19.22
C ALA A 39 -35.53 -11.50 -19.33
N ASN A 40 -35.02 -11.40 -20.55
CA ASN A 40 -33.69 -10.86 -20.87
C ASN A 40 -32.52 -11.64 -20.25
N GLN A 41 -32.68 -12.95 -20.00
CA GLN A 41 -31.59 -13.79 -19.46
C GLN A 41 -31.20 -14.88 -20.48
N LEU A 42 -29.88 -15.09 -20.62
CA LEU A 42 -29.29 -16.24 -21.29
C LEU A 42 -28.57 -17.08 -20.24
N GLN A 43 -29.00 -18.33 -20.09
CA GLN A 43 -28.32 -19.31 -19.24
C GLN A 43 -27.60 -20.34 -20.10
N ILE A 44 -26.35 -20.61 -19.76
CA ILE A 44 -25.50 -21.63 -20.38
C ILE A 44 -25.20 -22.69 -19.33
N GLY A 45 -25.66 -23.90 -19.56
CA GLY A 45 -25.54 -25.03 -18.63
C GLY A 45 -26.87 -25.60 -18.23
N SER A 46 -26.89 -26.85 -17.79
CA SER A 46 -28.12 -27.54 -17.38
C SER A 46 -28.48 -27.25 -15.92
N THR A 47 -29.73 -27.46 -15.55
CA THR A 47 -30.21 -27.51 -14.16
C THR A 47 -29.43 -28.58 -13.38
N GLY A 48 -28.78 -28.17 -12.27
CA GLY A 48 -27.95 -29.07 -11.46
C GLY A 48 -26.44 -28.85 -11.61
N ALA A 49 -25.99 -28.23 -12.71
CA ALA A 49 -24.64 -27.65 -12.81
C ALA A 49 -24.63 -26.24 -12.23
N LYS A 50 -23.46 -25.60 -12.17
CA LYS A 50 -23.34 -24.14 -11.90
C LYS A 50 -23.46 -23.40 -13.23
N PRO A 51 -24.66 -23.00 -13.68
CA PRO A 51 -24.82 -22.37 -14.98
C PRO A 51 -24.24 -20.97 -14.97
N ILE A 52 -23.65 -20.55 -16.09
CA ILE A 52 -23.32 -19.15 -16.33
C ILE A 52 -24.59 -18.46 -16.81
N THR A 53 -24.99 -17.38 -16.16
CA THR A 53 -26.16 -16.59 -16.54
C THR A 53 -25.73 -15.21 -16.97
N VAL A 54 -26.12 -14.78 -18.18
CA VAL A 54 -25.98 -13.42 -18.66
C VAL A 54 -27.35 -12.74 -18.54
N ASN A 55 -27.48 -11.74 -17.71
CA ASN A 55 -28.72 -11.00 -17.50
C ASN A 55 -28.61 -9.61 -18.19
N ALA A 56 -29.26 -9.46 -19.32
CA ALA A 56 -29.25 -8.25 -20.09
C ALA A 56 -30.05 -7.09 -19.46
N ALA A 57 -30.97 -7.38 -18.54
CA ALA A 57 -31.70 -6.32 -17.84
C ALA A 57 -30.84 -5.63 -16.76
N THR A 58 -29.89 -6.34 -16.16
CA THR A 58 -29.00 -5.81 -15.12
C THR A 58 -27.56 -5.60 -15.61
N GLY A 59 -27.21 -6.14 -16.78
CA GLY A 59 -25.84 -6.13 -17.30
C GLY A 59 -24.86 -7.06 -16.57
N VAL A 60 -25.36 -8.04 -15.81
CA VAL A 60 -24.55 -8.89 -14.92
C VAL A 60 -24.33 -10.27 -15.53
N ILE A 61 -23.12 -10.81 -15.37
CA ILE A 61 -22.78 -12.21 -15.65
C ILE A 61 -22.51 -12.89 -14.30
N THR A 62 -23.24 -13.98 -14.01
CA THR A 62 -23.07 -14.76 -12.77
C THR A 62 -22.75 -16.22 -13.07
N GLY A 63 -22.39 -16.98 -12.04
CA GLY A 63 -22.06 -18.40 -12.14
C GLY A 63 -20.61 -18.71 -12.48
N LEU A 64 -19.75 -17.69 -12.52
CA LEU A 64 -18.31 -17.90 -12.64
C LEU A 64 -17.78 -18.56 -11.36
N SER A 65 -16.95 -19.60 -11.49
CA SER A 65 -16.46 -20.40 -10.37
C SER A 65 -15.11 -19.93 -9.79
N ASN A 66 -14.45 -19.00 -10.44
CA ASN A 66 -13.15 -18.45 -10.02
C ASN A 66 -13.33 -17.30 -9.02
N THR A 67 -13.87 -17.59 -7.85
CA THR A 67 -14.17 -16.57 -6.81
C THR A 67 -13.00 -16.27 -5.88
N THR A 68 -11.86 -16.99 -6.02
CA THR A 68 -10.68 -16.78 -5.19
C THR A 68 -9.49 -16.31 -6.03
N TRP A 69 -8.66 -15.47 -5.44
CA TRP A 69 -7.41 -15.02 -6.03
C TRP A 69 -6.22 -15.63 -5.28
N ASN A 70 -5.39 -16.38 -6.00
CA ASN A 70 -4.20 -17.05 -5.47
C ASN A 70 -2.88 -16.34 -5.82
N GLY A 71 -2.95 -15.11 -6.33
CA GLY A 71 -1.78 -14.35 -6.75
C GLY A 71 -1.33 -14.59 -8.19
N THR A 72 -1.93 -15.55 -8.91
CA THR A 72 -1.53 -15.90 -10.29
C THR A 72 -2.69 -15.78 -11.25
N ALA A 73 -2.52 -14.97 -12.29
CA ALA A 73 -3.52 -14.82 -13.35
C ALA A 73 -3.47 -16.02 -14.32
N THR A 74 -4.65 -16.48 -14.73
CA THR A 74 -4.78 -17.41 -15.85
C THR A 74 -5.20 -16.62 -17.09
N THR A 75 -4.33 -16.59 -18.10
CA THR A 75 -4.60 -15.86 -19.34
C THR A 75 -5.91 -16.33 -20.00
N GLY A 76 -6.72 -15.39 -20.44
CA GLY A 76 -7.99 -15.68 -21.15
C GLY A 76 -9.18 -15.99 -20.23
N ARG A 77 -9.03 -15.93 -18.88
CA ARG A 77 -10.16 -16.04 -17.94
C ARG A 77 -10.71 -14.67 -17.59
N ALA A 78 -12.03 -14.60 -17.45
CA ALA A 78 -12.67 -13.44 -16.84
C ALA A 78 -12.38 -13.43 -15.33
N ALA A 79 -12.10 -12.25 -14.78
CA ALA A 79 -12.05 -12.05 -13.34
C ALA A 79 -13.45 -11.86 -12.78
N THR A 80 -13.67 -12.28 -11.54
CA THR A 80 -14.89 -12.00 -10.79
C THR A 80 -14.71 -10.78 -9.88
N GLU A 81 -15.81 -10.21 -9.40
CA GLU A 81 -15.77 -9.13 -8.41
C GLU A 81 -15.10 -9.58 -7.11
N ASP A 82 -15.29 -10.84 -6.69
CA ASP A 82 -14.62 -11.41 -5.51
C ASP A 82 -13.09 -11.37 -5.65
N GLN A 83 -12.57 -11.70 -6.85
CA GLN A 83 -11.14 -11.62 -7.12
C GLN A 83 -10.64 -10.19 -7.14
N LEU A 84 -11.41 -9.26 -7.70
CA LEU A 84 -11.10 -7.84 -7.69
C LEU A 84 -11.10 -7.28 -6.27
N GLN A 85 -12.07 -7.67 -5.45
CA GLN A 85 -12.11 -7.29 -4.03
C GLN A 85 -10.86 -7.78 -3.28
N ALA A 86 -10.46 -9.03 -3.49
CA ALA A 86 -9.25 -9.56 -2.86
C ALA A 86 -7.98 -8.79 -3.24
N VAL A 87 -7.86 -8.38 -4.51
CA VAL A 87 -6.74 -7.53 -4.97
C VAL A 87 -6.82 -6.13 -4.36
N HIS A 88 -8.02 -5.54 -4.29
CA HIS A 88 -8.24 -4.25 -3.64
C HIS A 88 -7.81 -4.28 -2.17
N ASP A 89 -8.23 -5.31 -1.43
CA ASP A 89 -7.91 -5.45 0.00
C ASP A 89 -6.41 -5.64 0.23
N ALA A 90 -5.74 -6.41 -0.63
CA ALA A 90 -4.28 -6.56 -0.59
C ALA A 90 -3.55 -5.25 -0.90
N ALA A 91 -4.02 -4.49 -1.88
CA ALA A 91 -3.47 -3.18 -2.22
C ALA A 91 -3.66 -2.17 -1.08
N LYS A 92 -4.85 -2.17 -0.47
CA LYS A 92 -5.15 -1.35 0.71
C LYS A 92 -4.25 -1.70 1.89
N ALA A 93 -4.09 -2.98 2.22
CA ALA A 93 -3.21 -3.43 3.30
C ALA A 93 -1.75 -3.01 3.06
N THR A 94 -1.29 -3.06 1.81
CA THR A 94 0.05 -2.58 1.44
C THR A 94 0.17 -1.07 1.63
N ALA A 95 -0.84 -0.31 1.21
CA ALA A 95 -0.87 1.14 1.39
C ALA A 95 -0.91 1.52 2.89
N ASP A 96 -1.71 0.82 3.69
CA ASP A 96 -1.82 1.07 5.14
C ASP A 96 -0.51 0.75 5.90
N ALA A 97 0.30 -0.18 5.39
CA ALA A 97 1.59 -0.55 5.97
C ALA A 97 2.77 0.28 5.47
N ALA A 98 2.59 1.04 4.39
CA ALA A 98 3.65 1.84 3.78
C ALA A 98 3.76 3.23 4.41
N VAL A 99 4.98 3.77 4.46
CA VAL A 99 5.18 5.20 4.68
C VAL A 99 4.81 5.94 3.40
N GLN A 100 3.88 6.85 3.49
CA GLN A 100 3.35 7.60 2.36
C GLN A 100 3.72 9.08 2.45
N TYR A 101 3.85 9.72 1.31
CA TYR A 101 3.90 11.17 1.24
C TYR A 101 2.58 11.80 1.67
N ASP A 102 2.64 12.98 2.26
CA ASP A 102 1.45 13.77 2.59
C ASP A 102 0.67 14.16 1.33
N THR A 103 -0.62 14.45 1.50
CA THR A 103 -1.48 14.94 0.44
C THR A 103 -2.02 16.32 0.76
N ALA A 104 -2.05 17.20 -0.22
CA ALA A 104 -2.68 18.51 -0.13
C ALA A 104 -3.68 18.67 -1.27
N GLY A 105 -4.96 18.89 -0.94
CA GLY A 105 -6.02 19.02 -1.93
C GLY A 105 -6.19 17.77 -2.83
N GLY A 106 -5.88 16.57 -2.31
CA GLY A 106 -5.94 15.31 -3.05
C GLY A 106 -4.73 15.04 -3.96
N VAL A 107 -3.72 15.91 -3.96
CA VAL A 107 -2.48 15.73 -4.72
C VAL A 107 -1.34 15.31 -3.79
N VAL A 108 -0.54 14.33 -4.20
CA VAL A 108 0.63 13.87 -3.44
C VAL A 108 1.68 14.96 -3.36
N ASN A 109 2.03 15.36 -2.14
CA ASN A 109 3.12 16.29 -1.86
C ASN A 109 4.41 15.51 -1.58
N LYS A 110 5.32 15.47 -2.54
CA LYS A 110 6.58 14.72 -2.42
C LYS A 110 7.63 15.39 -1.50
N ASP A 111 7.36 16.59 -1.02
CA ASP A 111 8.26 17.34 -0.15
C ASP A 111 7.93 17.14 1.33
N SER A 112 6.92 16.33 1.66
CA SER A 112 6.46 16.10 3.03
C SER A 112 6.03 14.67 3.28
N VAL A 113 6.44 14.13 4.42
CA VAL A 113 6.02 12.84 4.96
C VAL A 113 5.68 13.02 6.43
N THR A 114 4.44 12.74 6.80
CA THR A 114 4.01 12.68 8.20
C THR A 114 3.92 11.22 8.65
N LEU A 115 4.69 10.86 9.66
CA LEU A 115 4.66 9.52 10.23
C LEU A 115 3.46 9.38 11.18
N ALA A 116 2.69 8.30 11.02
CA ALA A 116 1.42 8.06 11.72
C ALA A 116 1.59 7.60 13.19
N GLY A 117 2.44 8.30 13.95
CA GLY A 117 2.55 8.08 15.39
C GLY A 117 1.49 8.85 16.17
N THR A 118 1.31 8.50 17.44
CA THR A 118 0.46 9.28 18.34
C THR A 118 1.00 10.71 18.45
N THR A 119 0.16 11.72 18.24
CA THR A 119 0.56 13.12 18.39
C THR A 119 1.10 13.35 19.80
N GLY A 120 2.31 13.90 19.91
CA GLY A 120 2.88 14.25 21.20
C GLY A 120 2.10 15.43 21.83
N THR A 121 1.61 15.26 23.05
CA THR A 121 0.70 16.23 23.69
C THR A 121 1.35 17.05 24.78
N ASP A 122 2.49 16.63 25.36
CA ASP A 122 2.99 17.18 26.60
C ASP A 122 4.45 17.65 26.50
N VAL A 123 4.76 18.46 25.47
CA VAL A 123 6.09 19.04 25.33
C VAL A 123 6.15 20.35 26.11
N THR A 124 6.84 20.34 27.26
CA THR A 124 7.12 21.54 28.03
C THR A 124 8.55 21.99 27.78
N LYS A 125 8.74 23.23 27.35
CA LYS A 125 10.06 23.84 27.24
C LYS A 125 10.44 24.46 28.58
N ASN A 126 11.55 24.01 29.14
CA ASN A 126 12.13 24.53 30.37
C ASN A 126 12.86 25.87 30.15
N THR A 127 13.13 26.60 31.22
CA THR A 127 13.87 27.88 31.18
C THR A 127 15.31 27.75 30.69
N ASP A 128 15.92 26.58 30.82
CA ASP A 128 17.24 26.24 30.32
C ASP A 128 17.25 25.83 28.85
N GLY A 129 16.08 25.83 28.18
CA GLY A 129 15.91 25.45 26.77
C GLY A 129 15.73 23.97 26.53
N THR A 130 15.75 23.11 27.55
CA THR A 130 15.47 21.68 27.43
C THR A 130 13.96 21.44 27.32
N PHE A 131 13.59 20.23 26.89
CA PHE A 131 12.19 19.80 26.83
C PHE A 131 11.96 18.62 27.76
N THR A 132 10.82 18.64 28.45
CA THR A 132 10.33 17.52 29.27
C THR A 132 9.07 16.92 28.67
N SER A 133 8.79 15.67 29.02
CA SER A 133 7.55 14.98 28.64
C SER A 133 7.30 14.91 27.13
N MET A 134 8.30 14.50 26.38
CA MET A 134 8.13 14.18 24.96
C MET A 134 7.53 12.79 24.84
N SER A 135 6.21 12.72 24.69
CA SER A 135 5.47 11.48 24.44
C SER A 135 4.89 11.50 23.02
N GLY A 136 4.63 10.33 22.46
CA GLY A 136 4.06 10.20 21.12
C GLY A 136 5.11 10.16 20.00
N GLY A 137 4.65 10.38 18.77
CA GLY A 137 5.47 10.24 17.57
C GLY A 137 5.68 8.80 17.12
N THR A 138 6.41 8.61 16.06
CA THR A 138 6.85 7.31 15.54
C THR A 138 8.34 7.13 15.78
N ALA A 139 8.75 6.03 16.41
CA ALA A 139 10.16 5.72 16.59
C ALA A 139 10.79 5.28 15.27
N LEU A 140 11.83 5.98 14.82
CA LEU A 140 12.67 5.55 13.72
C LEU A 140 13.84 4.74 14.28
N ASN A 141 13.76 3.42 14.16
CA ASN A 141 14.78 2.51 14.62
C ASN A 141 15.78 2.19 13.50
N ASN A 142 17.00 1.77 13.90
CA ASN A 142 18.06 1.34 12.98
C ASN A 142 18.47 2.41 11.94
N VAL A 143 18.44 3.66 12.34
CA VAL A 143 18.93 4.77 11.51
C VAL A 143 20.46 4.71 11.45
N ALA A 144 21.01 4.56 10.26
CA ALA A 144 22.45 4.56 10.04
C ALA A 144 23.09 5.88 10.47
N SER A 145 24.37 5.82 10.89
CA SER A 145 25.14 7.04 11.19
C SER A 145 25.20 7.96 9.97
N ALA A 146 25.01 9.24 10.19
CA ALA A 146 25.24 10.27 9.18
C ALA A 146 26.72 10.39 8.78
N GLY A 147 27.64 9.88 9.63
CA GLY A 147 29.07 10.08 9.50
C GLY A 147 29.51 11.44 10.06
N SER A 148 30.55 12.05 9.49
CA SER A 148 30.97 13.38 9.91
C SER A 148 29.92 14.42 9.53
N ILE A 149 29.39 15.13 10.53
CA ILE A 149 28.42 16.23 10.30
C ILE A 149 29.04 17.47 9.67
N SER A 150 30.37 17.55 9.62
CA SER A 150 31.11 18.62 8.94
C SER A 150 31.36 18.34 7.45
N ASP A 151 31.05 17.15 6.97
CA ASP A 151 31.12 16.79 5.56
C ASP A 151 29.86 17.25 4.84
N VAL A 152 29.99 18.08 3.83
CA VAL A 152 28.90 18.63 3.02
C VAL A 152 28.05 17.53 2.37
N ASN A 153 28.63 16.37 2.05
CA ASN A 153 27.90 15.23 1.47
C ASN A 153 26.93 14.56 2.47
N ASN A 154 27.06 14.88 3.75
CA ASN A 154 26.18 14.35 4.81
C ASN A 154 25.09 15.36 5.23
N ALA A 155 25.04 16.56 4.63
CA ALA A 155 24.15 17.65 5.05
C ALA A 155 22.65 17.31 5.03
N TYR A 156 22.23 16.34 4.20
CA TYR A 156 20.84 15.91 4.08
C TYR A 156 20.55 14.57 4.77
N LYS A 157 21.51 14.00 5.50
CA LYS A 157 21.30 12.74 6.21
C LYS A 157 20.67 12.97 7.58
N ALA A 158 19.85 12.02 8.02
CA ALA A 158 19.38 12.01 9.41
C ALA A 158 20.53 11.71 10.38
N VAL A 159 20.52 12.37 11.52
CA VAL A 159 21.47 12.15 12.61
C VAL A 159 20.81 11.21 13.62
N ASN A 160 21.48 10.13 14.01
CA ASN A 160 21.02 9.26 15.08
C ASN A 160 21.56 9.69 16.47
N ALA A 161 21.07 9.08 17.54
CA ALA A 161 21.47 9.41 18.90
C ALA A 161 22.97 9.18 19.17
N GLY A 162 23.60 8.20 18.50
CA GLY A 162 25.03 7.95 18.58
C GLY A 162 25.86 9.08 17.97
N ASP A 163 25.45 9.59 16.82
CA ASP A 163 26.11 10.73 16.16
C ASP A 163 26.03 11.97 17.04
N LEU A 164 24.84 12.25 17.60
CA LEU A 164 24.66 13.39 18.52
C LEU A 164 25.54 13.25 19.77
N ASN A 165 25.56 12.06 20.39
CA ASN A 165 26.39 11.80 21.55
C ASN A 165 27.88 12.05 21.25
N ASN A 166 28.37 11.59 20.11
CA ASN A 166 29.75 11.80 19.70
C ASN A 166 30.08 13.28 19.50
N GLN A 167 29.14 14.07 18.95
CA GLN A 167 29.35 15.52 18.79
C GLN A 167 29.37 16.24 20.14
N VAL A 168 28.45 15.89 21.04
CA VAL A 168 28.41 16.48 22.41
C VAL A 168 29.68 16.13 23.18
N ALA A 169 30.12 14.86 23.15
CA ALA A 169 31.37 14.45 23.79
C ALA A 169 32.57 15.17 23.21
N GLY A 170 32.63 15.35 21.88
CA GLY A 170 33.69 16.09 21.22
C GLY A 170 33.70 17.58 21.60
N LEU A 171 32.54 18.21 21.76
CA LEU A 171 32.41 19.58 22.21
C LEU A 171 32.86 19.74 23.69
N THR A 172 32.39 18.83 24.53
CA THR A 172 32.73 18.80 25.96
C THR A 172 34.24 18.63 26.18
N SER A 173 34.89 17.74 25.40
CA SER A 173 36.35 17.51 25.52
C SER A 173 37.18 18.66 25.01
N LYS A 174 36.70 19.42 23.99
CA LYS A 174 37.41 20.64 23.53
C LYS A 174 37.42 21.74 24.57
N GLY A 175 36.38 21.81 25.38
CA GLY A 175 36.29 22.77 26.48
C GLY A 175 36.47 24.24 26.12
N LEU A 176 36.64 25.05 27.12
CA LEU A 176 37.00 26.49 26.96
C LEU A 176 38.50 26.65 27.08
N LYS A 177 39.10 27.31 26.08
CA LYS A 177 40.53 27.65 26.09
C LYS A 177 40.72 29.13 26.50
N PHE A 178 41.66 29.36 27.42
CA PHE A 178 42.05 30.69 27.83
C PHE A 178 43.57 30.76 28.03
N THR A 179 44.13 31.91 27.83
CA THR A 179 45.60 32.13 27.92
C THR A 179 45.88 33.00 29.11
N ALA A 180 46.80 32.57 30.00
CA ALA A 180 47.33 33.38 31.08
C ALA A 180 48.38 34.37 30.56
N ASN A 181 48.78 35.39 31.37
CA ASN A 181 49.73 36.41 31.01
C ASN A 181 51.14 35.88 30.58
N ASN A 182 51.46 34.66 30.98
CA ASN A 182 52.68 33.95 30.57
C ASN A 182 52.59 33.28 29.19
N GLY A 183 51.49 33.46 28.47
CA GLY A 183 51.25 32.84 27.15
C GLY A 183 50.84 31.37 27.21
N THR A 184 50.72 30.76 28.40
CA THR A 184 50.30 29.37 28.50
C THR A 184 48.82 29.23 28.26
N VAL A 185 48.44 28.31 27.35
CA VAL A 185 47.04 27.99 27.06
C VAL A 185 46.52 26.97 28.09
N HIS A 186 45.45 27.30 28.73
CA HIS A 186 44.73 26.43 29.64
C HIS A 186 43.41 25.98 28.98
N THR A 187 43.02 24.72 29.21
CA THR A 187 41.73 24.19 28.75
C THR A 187 40.92 23.74 29.97
N ALA A 188 39.74 24.29 30.12
CA ALA A 188 38.75 23.85 31.09
C ALA A 188 37.63 23.09 30.41
N ALA A 189 37.28 21.89 30.85
CA ALA A 189 36.17 21.17 30.31
C ALA A 189 34.84 21.90 30.55
N LEU A 190 33.89 21.78 29.64
CA LEU A 190 32.58 22.37 29.84
C LEU A 190 31.94 21.80 31.11
N GLY A 191 31.38 22.65 31.95
CA GLY A 191 30.82 22.27 33.26
C GLY A 191 31.83 22.23 34.42
N SER A 192 33.14 22.43 34.16
CA SER A 192 34.14 22.57 35.24
C SER A 192 34.16 23.99 35.80
N THR A 193 34.57 24.13 37.06
CA THR A 193 34.76 25.45 37.72
C THR A 193 36.14 26.00 37.37
N ILE A 194 36.17 27.19 36.87
CA ILE A 194 37.42 27.99 36.68
C ILE A 194 37.55 28.94 37.86
N SER A 195 38.63 28.80 38.63
CA SER A 195 38.93 29.73 39.73
C SER A 195 40.02 30.70 39.31
N VAL A 196 39.69 31.99 39.28
CA VAL A 196 40.67 33.06 39.04
C VAL A 196 40.98 33.70 40.37
N LYS A 197 42.23 33.60 40.79
CA LYS A 197 42.70 34.23 42.02
C LYS A 197 43.58 35.41 41.67
N GLY A 198 43.34 36.56 42.31
CA GLY A 198 44.25 37.70 42.25
C GLY A 198 45.56 37.37 42.93
N ALA A 199 46.67 38.10 42.57
CA ALA A 199 47.89 38.06 43.31
C ALA A 199 47.68 38.68 44.72
N ALA A 200 48.24 38.04 45.75
CA ALA A 200 48.23 38.54 47.10
C ALA A 200 49.24 39.70 47.19
#